data_4cc2b679f4ce9fadea70cc9db82aeea6
#
_entry.id   4cc2b679f4ce9fadea70cc9db82aeea6
#
_cell.length_a   1.000
_cell.length_b   1.000
_cell.length_c   1.000
_cell.angle_alpha   90.00
_cell.angle_beta   90.00
_cell.angle_gamma   90.00
#
_symmetry.space_group_name_H-M   'P 1'
#
loop_
_entity.id
_entity.type
_entity.pdbx_description
1 polymer ?
#
loop_
_entity_poly.entity_id
_entity_poly.type
_entity_poly.pdbx_seq_one_letter_code
_entity_poly.pdbx_strand_id
1 'polypeptide(L)'
;MSLNKSKDIKVLRKFDVDLEFGQTWEKHIDEMFSGAKTCEIKTERDTWAKTGNICIEVQSYGKPSGLASTEAELWVQNLVKDGELVCSLVFNTDKLKEIVKAMDTRTVMGGDNFASKLHLVSLKKLINEFLT
;
A
#
# COMPACT_ATOMS: atom_id res chain seq x y z
N MET A 1 31.92 -1.70 20.57
CA MET A 1 32.48 -1.83 19.21
C MET A 1 33.49 -0.71 18.99
N SER A 2 34.72 -1.06 18.70
CA SER A 2 35.79 -0.09 18.49
C SER A 2 35.94 0.18 17.00
N LEU A 3 35.77 1.43 16.61
CA LEU A 3 35.99 1.90 15.24
C LEU A 3 37.22 2.79 15.21
N ASN A 4 38.01 2.79 14.14
CA ASN A 4 39.09 3.75 14.05
C ASN A 4 38.53 5.14 13.67
N LYS A 5 39.25 6.21 14.02
CA LYS A 5 38.77 7.60 13.89
C LYS A 5 38.33 7.97 12.48
N SER A 6 39.02 7.53 11.41
CA SER A 6 38.66 7.87 10.04
C SER A 6 37.38 7.19 9.58
N LYS A 7 37.14 5.95 10.03
CA LYS A 7 35.88 5.23 9.80
C LYS A 7 34.75 5.87 10.61
N ASP A 8 35.02 6.29 11.85
CA ASP A 8 34.06 6.95 12.72
C ASP A 8 33.52 8.22 12.10
N ILE A 9 34.40 9.06 11.53
CA ILE A 9 34.00 10.31 10.86
C ILE A 9 33.11 10.02 9.66
N LYS A 10 33.45 9.02 8.83
CA LYS A 10 32.62 8.62 7.68
C LYS A 10 31.27 8.07 8.10
N VAL A 11 31.25 7.26 9.14
CA VAL A 11 30.01 6.70 9.70
C VAL A 11 29.13 7.80 10.28
N LEU A 12 29.68 8.78 11.00
CA LEU A 12 28.94 9.90 11.55
C LEU A 12 28.32 10.77 10.46
N ARG A 13 29.06 11.10 9.39
CA ARG A 13 28.53 11.86 8.26
C ARG A 13 27.38 11.14 7.56
N LYS A 14 27.53 9.83 7.32
CA LYS A 14 26.47 9.01 6.75
C LYS A 14 25.27 8.96 7.68
N PHE A 15 25.50 8.80 8.99
CA PHE A 15 24.45 8.79 9.99
C PHE A 15 23.68 10.12 10.00
N ASP A 16 24.35 11.26 9.95
CA ASP A 16 23.69 12.57 9.91
C ASP A 16 22.83 12.75 8.67
N VAL A 17 23.32 12.33 7.50
CA VAL A 17 22.55 12.35 6.25
C VAL A 17 21.35 11.41 6.33
N ASP A 18 21.54 10.21 6.86
CA ASP A 18 20.47 9.21 7.01
C ASP A 18 19.44 9.69 8.05
N LEU A 19 19.88 10.36 9.13
CA LEU A 19 18.98 10.92 10.13
C LEU A 19 18.12 12.03 9.53
N GLU A 20 18.72 12.96 8.79
CA GLU A 20 18.01 14.04 8.11
C GLU A 20 17.01 13.49 7.10
N PHE A 21 17.40 12.51 6.33
CA PHE A 21 16.51 11.80 5.40
C PHE A 21 15.34 11.15 6.15
N GLY A 22 15.61 10.45 7.25
CA GLY A 22 14.59 9.83 8.09
C GLY A 22 13.61 10.85 8.66
N GLN A 23 14.11 11.98 9.17
CA GLN A 23 13.27 13.06 9.71
C GLN A 23 12.37 13.66 8.64
N THR A 24 12.86 13.82 7.41
CA THR A 24 12.07 14.30 6.28
C THR A 24 10.88 13.41 6.01
N TRP A 25 11.09 12.08 6.01
CA TRP A 25 10.02 11.11 5.73
C TRP A 25 9.08 10.92 6.92
N GLU A 26 9.58 11.02 8.17
CA GLU A 26 8.73 11.05 9.36
C GLU A 26 7.75 12.22 9.29
N LYS A 27 8.23 13.39 8.94
CA LYS A 27 7.40 14.58 8.76
C LYS A 27 6.36 14.39 7.65
N HIS A 28 6.78 13.78 6.54
CA HIS A 28 5.87 13.46 5.43
C HIS A 28 4.72 12.55 5.89
N ILE A 29 5.03 11.50 6.65
CA ILE A 29 4.03 10.58 7.19
C ILE A 29 3.14 11.26 8.23
N ASP A 30 3.71 12.09 9.12
CA ASP A 30 2.94 12.87 10.07
C ASP A 30 1.94 13.78 9.36
N GLU A 31 2.36 14.46 8.31
CA GLU A 31 1.47 15.30 7.50
C GLU A 31 0.37 14.50 6.82
N MET A 32 0.71 13.30 6.32
CA MET A 32 -0.26 12.39 5.70
C MET A 32 -1.36 11.99 6.69
N PHE A 33 -1.01 11.72 7.93
CA PHE A 33 -1.94 11.29 8.96
C PHE A 33 -2.47 12.41 9.86
N SER A 34 -2.03 13.66 9.65
CA SER A 34 -2.51 14.80 10.43
C SER A 34 -3.95 15.15 10.06
N GLY A 35 -4.70 15.64 11.05
CA GLY A 35 -6.10 15.99 10.88
C GLY A 35 -7.02 14.76 10.76
N ALA A 36 -8.25 15.01 10.38
CA ALA A 36 -9.27 13.97 10.26
C ALA A 36 -9.22 13.33 8.87
N LYS A 37 -8.30 12.39 8.66
CA LYS A 37 -8.23 11.64 7.41
C LYS A 37 -9.23 10.50 7.41
N THR A 38 -9.94 10.33 6.30
CA THR A 38 -10.81 9.18 6.10
C THR A 38 -10.03 8.04 5.49
N CYS A 39 -10.24 6.84 6.01
CA CYS A 39 -9.54 5.64 5.56
C CYS A 39 -10.54 4.58 5.11
N GLU A 40 -10.30 4.00 3.94
CA GLU A 40 -10.93 2.76 3.53
C GLU A 40 -9.97 1.62 3.84
N ILE A 41 -10.39 0.68 4.68
CA ILE A 41 -9.52 -0.39 5.16
C ILE A 41 -9.97 -1.71 4.57
N LYS A 42 -9.07 -2.38 3.86
CA LYS A 42 -9.28 -3.71 3.29
C LYS A 42 -8.24 -4.67 3.84
N THR A 43 -8.62 -5.92 3.95
CA THR A 43 -7.74 -6.96 4.51
C THR A 43 -7.69 -8.15 3.57
N GLU A 44 -6.49 -8.51 3.16
CA GLU A 44 -6.18 -9.72 2.38
C GLU A 44 -5.72 -10.83 3.30
N ARG A 45 -6.24 -12.03 3.08
CA ARG A 45 -5.90 -13.23 3.87
C ARG A 45 -5.04 -14.16 3.03
N ASP A 46 -4.03 -14.71 3.64
CA ASP A 46 -3.18 -15.86 3.23
C ASP A 46 -2.83 -16.01 1.73
N THR A 47 -3.80 -16.00 0.83
CA THR A 47 -3.58 -16.25 -0.60
C THR A 47 -2.57 -15.28 -1.22
N TRP A 48 -2.52 -14.03 -0.78
CA TRP A 48 -1.55 -13.05 -1.26
C TRP A 48 -0.10 -13.49 -1.04
N ALA A 49 0.16 -14.23 0.04
CA ALA A 49 1.52 -14.72 0.36
C ALA A 49 2.01 -15.78 -0.63
N LYS A 50 1.09 -16.52 -1.24
CA LYS A 50 1.42 -17.54 -2.26
C LYS A 50 1.50 -16.94 -3.65
N THR A 51 0.54 -16.09 -3.99
CA THR A 51 0.37 -15.58 -5.35
C THR A 51 1.08 -14.25 -5.60
N GLY A 52 1.34 -13.48 -4.55
CA GLY A 52 1.82 -12.10 -4.67
C GLY A 52 0.74 -11.12 -5.12
N ASN A 53 -0.53 -11.54 -5.15
CA ASN A 53 -1.64 -10.74 -5.66
C ASN A 53 -2.61 -10.34 -4.55
N ILE A 54 -3.18 -9.15 -4.70
CA ILE A 54 -4.32 -8.69 -3.90
C ILE A 54 -5.54 -8.53 -4.80
N CYS A 55 -6.72 -8.58 -4.19
CA CYS A 55 -7.99 -8.36 -4.88
C CYS A 55 -8.53 -6.97 -4.55
N ILE A 56 -8.72 -6.15 -5.57
CA ILE A 56 -9.28 -4.81 -5.38
C ILE A 56 -10.68 -4.78 -5.98
N GLU A 57 -11.70 -4.65 -5.14
CA GLU A 57 -13.08 -4.58 -5.57
C GLU A 57 -13.37 -3.25 -6.26
N VAL A 58 -14.06 -3.30 -7.38
CA VAL A 58 -14.49 -2.12 -8.13
C VAL A 58 -15.97 -2.11 -8.44
N GLN A 59 -16.65 -3.24 -8.27
CA GLN A 59 -18.07 -3.35 -8.55
C GLN A 59 -18.71 -4.43 -7.68
N SER A 60 -19.95 -4.21 -7.26
CA SER A 60 -20.74 -5.18 -6.52
C SER A 60 -22.19 -5.09 -7.00
N TYR A 61 -22.77 -6.22 -7.38
CA TYR A 61 -24.12 -6.29 -7.94
C TYR A 61 -24.34 -5.29 -9.08
N GLY A 62 -23.33 -5.13 -9.97
CA GLY A 62 -23.40 -4.26 -11.13
C GLY A 62 -23.21 -2.77 -10.83
N LYS A 63 -22.96 -2.38 -9.58
CA LYS A 63 -22.78 -0.99 -9.16
C LYS A 63 -21.34 -0.73 -8.73
N PRO A 64 -20.82 0.49 -8.94
CA PRO A 64 -19.50 0.84 -8.43
C PRO A 64 -19.38 0.57 -6.93
N SER A 65 -18.28 -0.04 -6.52
CA SER A 65 -17.98 -0.34 -5.12
C SER A 65 -16.48 -0.34 -4.87
N GLY A 66 -16.06 -0.52 -3.63
CA GLY A 66 -14.66 -0.58 -3.28
C GLY A 66 -13.89 0.63 -3.81
N LEU A 67 -12.81 0.37 -4.54
CA LEU A 67 -11.96 1.45 -5.05
C LEU A 67 -12.69 2.38 -6.04
N ALA A 68 -13.65 1.86 -6.80
CA ALA A 68 -14.39 2.67 -7.78
C ALA A 68 -15.34 3.68 -7.13
N SER A 69 -15.79 3.45 -5.90
CA SER A 69 -16.79 4.29 -5.24
C SER A 69 -16.29 5.02 -4.00
N THR A 70 -15.16 4.62 -3.44
CA THR A 70 -14.69 5.20 -2.19
C THR A 70 -14.35 6.69 -2.34
N GLU A 71 -14.74 7.46 -1.33
CA GLU A 71 -14.38 8.87 -1.18
C GLU A 71 -13.34 9.06 -0.08
N ALA A 72 -12.83 7.96 0.49
CA ALA A 72 -11.79 8.02 1.52
C ALA A 72 -10.50 8.61 0.95
N GLU A 73 -9.82 9.40 1.73
CA GLU A 73 -8.55 10.02 1.35
C GLU A 73 -7.42 9.01 1.25
N LEU A 74 -7.43 8.02 2.16
CA LEU A 74 -6.41 6.98 2.25
C LEU A 74 -7.03 5.60 2.07
N TRP A 75 -6.32 4.75 1.36
CA TRP A 75 -6.64 3.34 1.19
C TRP A 75 -5.61 2.51 1.94
N VAL A 76 -6.07 1.73 2.91
CA VAL A 76 -5.21 0.86 3.72
C VAL A 76 -5.47 -0.58 3.34
N GLN A 77 -4.43 -1.24 2.87
CA GLN A 77 -4.48 -2.66 2.50
C GLN A 77 -3.69 -3.46 3.53
N ASN A 78 -4.39 -4.16 4.38
CA ASN A 78 -3.78 -5.05 5.37
C ASN A 78 -3.45 -6.39 4.73
N LEU A 79 -2.26 -6.91 5.01
CA LEU A 79 -1.83 -8.24 4.59
C LEU A 79 -1.74 -9.14 5.81
N VAL A 80 -2.62 -10.12 5.88
CA VAL A 80 -2.73 -11.05 7.02
C VAL A 80 -2.35 -12.45 6.55
N LYS A 81 -1.55 -13.13 7.36
CA LYS A 81 -1.17 -14.52 7.13
C LYS A 81 -1.25 -15.30 8.44
N ASP A 82 -1.88 -16.48 8.39
CA ASP A 82 -2.03 -17.35 9.56
C ASP A 82 -2.64 -16.62 10.77
N GLY A 83 -3.61 -15.73 10.52
CA GLY A 83 -4.30 -14.96 11.54
C GLY A 83 -3.51 -13.78 12.11
N GLU A 84 -2.34 -13.47 11.58
CA GLU A 84 -1.50 -12.37 12.05
C GLU A 84 -1.31 -11.30 10.99
N LEU A 85 -1.34 -10.04 11.40
CA LEU A 85 -1.05 -8.92 10.51
C LEU A 85 0.44 -8.90 10.19
N VAL A 86 0.78 -9.10 8.90
CA VAL A 86 2.16 -9.03 8.43
C VAL A 86 2.57 -7.58 8.21
N CYS A 87 1.75 -6.83 7.48
CA CYS A 87 1.98 -5.40 7.24
C CYS A 87 0.71 -4.75 6.72
N SER A 88 0.72 -3.41 6.72
CA SER A 88 -0.31 -2.60 6.08
C SER A 88 0.33 -1.70 5.04
N LEU A 89 -0.25 -1.66 3.86
CA LEU A 89 0.15 -0.74 2.80
C LEU A 89 -0.82 0.43 2.80
N VAL A 90 -0.31 1.64 2.85
CA VAL A 90 -1.12 2.86 2.87
C VAL A 90 -0.90 3.63 1.58
N PHE A 91 -1.98 3.85 0.85
CA PHE A 91 -1.95 4.56 -0.42
C PHE A 91 -2.77 5.85 -0.35
N ASN A 92 -2.33 6.86 -1.07
CA ASN A 92 -3.23 7.94 -1.46
C ASN A 92 -4.30 7.32 -2.38
N THR A 93 -5.56 7.47 -2.04
CA THR A 93 -6.66 6.81 -2.76
C THR A 93 -6.75 7.24 -4.22
N ASP A 94 -6.64 8.53 -4.49
CA ASP A 94 -6.74 9.04 -5.87
C ASP A 94 -5.61 8.51 -6.74
N LYS A 95 -4.40 8.45 -6.19
CA LYS A 95 -3.24 7.89 -6.90
C LYS A 95 -3.42 6.39 -7.16
N LEU A 96 -3.94 5.66 -6.18
CA LEU A 96 -4.21 4.23 -6.33
C LEU A 96 -5.27 3.99 -7.43
N LYS A 97 -6.36 4.77 -7.44
CA LYS A 97 -7.39 4.69 -8.49
C LYS A 97 -6.78 4.89 -9.88
N GLU A 98 -5.96 5.93 -10.03
CA GLU A 98 -5.30 6.26 -11.29
C GLU A 98 -4.41 5.10 -11.78
N ILE A 99 -3.59 4.55 -10.88
CA ILE A 99 -2.66 3.48 -11.21
C ILE A 99 -3.39 2.18 -11.55
N VAL A 100 -4.34 1.76 -10.75
CA VAL A 100 -5.10 0.52 -10.99
C VAL A 100 -5.88 0.63 -12.29
N LYS A 101 -6.45 1.79 -12.59
CA LYS A 101 -7.17 2.03 -13.85
C LYS A 101 -6.27 1.88 -15.06
N ALA A 102 -5.01 2.31 -14.96
CA ALA A 102 -4.04 2.24 -16.05
C ALA A 102 -3.37 0.87 -16.18
N MET A 103 -3.39 0.05 -15.13
CA MET A 103 -2.78 -1.27 -15.16
C MET A 103 -3.59 -2.25 -16.00
N ASP A 104 -2.88 -3.11 -16.72
CA ASP A 104 -3.49 -4.29 -17.34
C ASP A 104 -3.63 -5.37 -16.28
N THR A 105 -4.82 -5.49 -15.71
CA THR A 105 -5.12 -6.45 -14.65
C THR A 105 -6.18 -7.45 -15.09
N ARG A 106 -6.01 -8.68 -14.62
CA ARG A 106 -7.05 -9.69 -14.74
C ARG A 106 -8.19 -9.36 -13.78
N THR A 107 -9.43 -9.46 -14.25
CA THR A 107 -10.61 -9.33 -13.40
C THR A 107 -11.22 -10.70 -13.10
N VAL A 108 -11.73 -10.84 -11.89
CA VAL A 108 -12.44 -12.04 -11.45
C VAL A 108 -13.71 -11.64 -10.73
N MET A 109 -14.70 -12.52 -10.76
CA MET A 109 -15.92 -12.36 -9.95
C MET A 109 -15.71 -13.12 -8.65
N GLY A 110 -16.03 -12.50 -7.52
CA GLY A 110 -15.85 -13.09 -6.20
C GLY A 110 -16.85 -12.55 -5.20
N GLY A 111 -16.55 -12.74 -3.91
CA GLY A 111 -17.43 -12.36 -2.83
C GLY A 111 -18.71 -13.20 -2.76
N ASP A 112 -19.66 -12.76 -1.95
CA ASP A 112 -20.94 -13.44 -1.77
C ASP A 112 -21.71 -13.49 -3.09
N ASN A 113 -22.20 -14.69 -3.45
CA ASN A 113 -22.91 -14.95 -4.70
C ASN A 113 -22.12 -14.59 -5.96
N PHE A 114 -20.79 -14.49 -5.88
CA PHE A 114 -19.92 -14.05 -6.99
C PHE A 114 -20.37 -12.72 -7.59
N ALA A 115 -20.92 -11.84 -6.77
CA ALA A 115 -21.51 -10.58 -7.22
C ALA A 115 -20.49 -9.43 -7.33
N SER A 116 -19.29 -9.60 -6.78
CA SER A 116 -18.25 -8.56 -6.78
C SER A 116 -17.27 -8.75 -7.92
N LYS A 117 -17.01 -7.69 -8.66
CA LYS A 117 -15.93 -7.62 -9.65
C LYS A 117 -14.66 -7.13 -8.98
N LEU A 118 -13.62 -7.94 -9.08
CA LEU A 118 -12.33 -7.70 -8.44
C LEU A 118 -11.24 -7.62 -9.49
N HIS A 119 -10.36 -6.60 -9.36
CA HIS A 119 -9.10 -6.60 -10.07
C HIS A 119 -8.09 -7.43 -9.27
N LEU A 120 -7.51 -8.42 -9.92
CA LEU A 120 -6.43 -9.22 -9.34
C LEU A 120 -5.12 -8.51 -9.65
N VAL A 121 -4.54 -7.86 -8.62
CA VAL A 121 -3.42 -6.95 -8.77
C VAL A 121 -2.16 -7.56 -8.18
N SER A 122 -1.12 -7.69 -9.01
CA SER A 122 0.21 -8.07 -8.52
C SER A 122 0.79 -6.94 -7.65
N LEU A 123 1.14 -7.26 -6.41
CA LEU A 123 1.78 -6.29 -5.50
C LEU A 123 3.07 -5.74 -6.08
N LYS A 124 3.89 -6.61 -6.69
CA LYS A 124 5.15 -6.20 -7.30
C LYS A 124 4.93 -5.21 -8.45
N LYS A 125 3.97 -5.51 -9.34
CA LYS A 125 3.64 -4.62 -10.46
C LYS A 125 3.04 -3.31 -9.96
N LEU A 126 2.16 -3.37 -8.96
CA LEU A 126 1.56 -2.19 -8.36
C LEU A 126 2.64 -1.23 -7.82
N ILE A 127 3.57 -1.77 -7.04
CA ILE A 127 4.67 -0.96 -6.48
C ILE A 127 5.52 -0.38 -7.60
N ASN A 128 5.83 -1.15 -8.64
CA ASN A 128 6.60 -0.66 -9.78
C ASN A 128 5.90 0.50 -10.50
N GLU A 129 4.57 0.47 -10.61
CA GLU A 129 3.81 1.55 -11.24
C GLU A 129 3.94 2.88 -10.46
N PHE A 130 4.08 2.82 -9.14
CA PHE A 130 4.33 4.01 -8.33
C PHE A 130 5.73 4.60 -8.54
N LEU A 131 6.65 3.84 -9.12
CA LEU A 131 8.03 4.29 -9.37
C LEU A 131 8.20 4.99 -10.72
N THR A 132 7.20 5.01 -11.56
CA THR A 132 7.26 5.60 -12.91
C THR A 132 6.64 7.00 -13.03
#